data_afd5dc36f69b57db7a8b603318cb3cff
#
_entry.id   afd5dc36f69b57db7a8b603318cb3cff
#
_cell.length_a   1.000
_cell.length_b   1.000
_cell.length_c   1.000
_cell.angle_alpha   90.00
_cell.angle_beta   90.00
_cell.angle_gamma   90.00
#
_symmetry.space_group_name_H-M   'P 1'
#
loop_
_entity.id
_entity.type
_entity.pdbx_description
1 polymer ?
#
loop_
_entity_poly.entity_id
_entity_poly.type
_entity_poly.pdbx_seq_one_letter_code
_entity_poly.pdbx_strand_id
1 'polypeptide(L)'
;ERYKGKVKYWLTFNEINMLTQDFGAVFCAGMLDPKDVCEQSRYQAMHHQLVASALAVSMAHEIDPEFMLGCMLAYHNGYPYTCHPDDILYAQQFGQIHNSIAGDVHVRGYYPGFAARYFEEHGIQLEVLQEDKEILKKGTVDFFTISYYSSSCVSVTKDGEKTAGNGSDNLKNPYLKASDWGWQIDATGLRYVLNQIY
;
A
#
# COMPACT_ATOMS: atom_id res chain seq x y z
N GLU A 1 -0.46 -19.90 19.60
CA GLU A 1 -0.35 -20.57 20.93
C GLU A 1 1.09 -20.64 21.42
N ARG A 2 2.07 -21.11 20.60
CA ARG A 2 3.48 -21.31 20.99
C ARG A 2 4.14 -20.07 21.59
N TYR A 3 3.75 -18.88 21.17
CA TYR A 3 4.33 -17.60 21.57
C TYR A 3 3.43 -16.78 22.49
N LYS A 4 2.31 -17.36 22.96
CA LYS A 4 1.41 -16.73 23.91
C LYS A 4 2.17 -16.29 25.17
N GLY A 5 1.98 -15.03 25.58
CA GLY A 5 2.69 -14.43 26.71
C GLY A 5 4.19 -14.13 26.48
N LYS A 6 4.73 -14.38 25.27
CA LYS A 6 6.15 -14.11 24.93
C LYS A 6 6.31 -13.00 23.89
N VAL A 7 5.39 -12.89 22.94
CA VAL A 7 5.39 -11.87 21.88
C VAL A 7 4.04 -11.17 21.89
N LYS A 8 4.04 -9.87 22.01
CA LYS A 8 2.83 -9.05 22.07
C LYS A 8 2.46 -8.48 20.69
N TYR A 9 3.45 -8.00 19.92
CA TYR A 9 3.23 -7.30 18.67
C TYR A 9 3.52 -8.18 17.47
N TRP A 10 2.59 -8.23 16.51
CA TRP A 10 2.65 -9.08 15.32
C TRP A 10 2.30 -8.28 14.08
N LEU A 11 2.93 -8.60 12.98
CA LEU A 11 2.54 -8.14 11.66
C LEU A 11 2.04 -9.33 10.84
N THR A 12 0.98 -9.15 10.07
CA THR A 12 0.35 -10.23 9.28
C THR A 12 1.11 -10.51 7.99
N PHE A 13 1.14 -9.53 7.10
CA PHE A 13 1.79 -9.61 5.79
C PHE A 13 2.75 -8.43 5.61
N ASN A 14 3.75 -8.64 4.75
CA ASN A 14 4.67 -7.58 4.33
C ASN A 14 4.14 -6.89 3.09
N GLU A 15 3.89 -5.58 3.18
CA GLU A 15 3.72 -4.67 2.05
C GLU A 15 2.69 -5.11 0.99
N ILE A 16 1.48 -5.53 1.41
CA ILE A 16 0.40 -5.96 0.50
C ILE A 16 0.13 -4.93 -0.60
N ASN A 17 0.28 -3.64 -0.28
CA ASN A 17 0.03 -2.54 -1.21
C ASN A 17 1.03 -2.49 -2.39
N MET A 18 2.14 -3.23 -2.34
CA MET A 18 3.03 -3.37 -3.49
C MET A 18 2.34 -4.00 -4.70
N LEU A 19 1.22 -4.72 -4.49
CA LEU A 19 0.38 -5.25 -5.57
C LEU A 19 -0.32 -4.17 -6.41
N THR A 20 -0.27 -2.91 -6.00
CA THR A 20 -0.66 -1.78 -6.86
C THR A 20 0.38 -1.48 -7.95
N GLN A 21 1.58 -2.07 -7.86
CA GLN A 21 2.69 -1.94 -8.81
C GLN A 21 2.90 -3.27 -9.56
N ASP A 22 3.34 -3.21 -10.82
CA ASP A 22 3.51 -4.41 -11.65
C ASP A 22 4.51 -5.42 -11.06
N PHE A 23 5.64 -4.94 -10.54
CA PHE A 23 6.63 -5.82 -9.95
C PHE A 23 6.13 -6.50 -8.66
N GLY A 24 5.16 -5.95 -7.97
CA GLY A 24 4.51 -6.56 -6.81
C GLY A 24 3.85 -7.89 -7.13
N ALA A 25 3.43 -8.11 -8.38
CA ALA A 25 2.86 -9.38 -8.82
C ALA A 25 3.79 -10.57 -8.54
N VAL A 26 5.08 -10.41 -8.83
CA VAL A 26 6.09 -11.47 -8.60
C VAL A 26 6.44 -11.56 -7.11
N PHE A 27 6.80 -10.44 -6.49
CA PHE A 27 7.36 -10.44 -5.13
C PHE A 27 6.32 -10.63 -4.03
N CYS A 28 5.09 -10.15 -4.23
CA CYS A 28 4.05 -10.19 -3.19
C CYS A 28 2.96 -11.23 -3.46
N ALA A 29 2.76 -11.67 -4.72
CA ALA A 29 1.75 -12.66 -5.05
C ALA A 29 2.29 -13.93 -5.73
N GLY A 30 3.60 -13.99 -6.04
CA GLY A 30 4.21 -15.16 -6.68
C GLY A 30 3.70 -15.42 -8.10
N MET A 31 3.22 -14.41 -8.80
CA MET A 31 2.77 -14.49 -10.20
C MET A 31 4.00 -14.54 -11.10
N LEU A 32 4.43 -15.73 -11.48
CA LEU A 32 5.69 -15.93 -12.23
C LEU A 32 5.50 -15.85 -13.75
N ASP A 33 4.33 -16.15 -14.29
CA ASP A 33 4.05 -16.02 -15.72
C ASP A 33 3.58 -14.59 -16.04
N PRO A 34 4.31 -13.82 -16.86
CA PRO A 34 3.91 -12.46 -17.25
C PRO A 34 2.52 -12.38 -17.89
N LYS A 35 2.01 -13.46 -18.47
CA LYS A 35 0.67 -13.50 -19.06
C LYS A 35 -0.45 -13.37 -18.04
N ASP A 36 -0.18 -13.76 -16.79
CA ASP A 36 -1.14 -13.71 -15.70
C ASP A 36 -1.14 -12.36 -14.98
N VAL A 37 -0.15 -11.50 -15.30
CA VAL A 37 0.03 -10.21 -14.64
C VAL A 37 -0.75 -9.11 -15.37
N CYS A 38 -1.81 -8.66 -14.72
CA CYS A 38 -2.56 -7.46 -15.12
C CYS A 38 -3.12 -6.77 -13.86
N GLU A 39 -3.68 -5.58 -14.00
CA GLU A 39 -4.28 -4.88 -12.87
C GLU A 39 -5.36 -5.73 -12.18
N GLN A 40 -6.25 -6.36 -12.95
CA GLN A 40 -7.29 -7.25 -12.44
C GLN A 40 -6.73 -8.33 -11.52
N SER A 41 -5.70 -9.07 -11.96
CA SER A 41 -5.12 -10.18 -11.19
C SER A 41 -4.38 -9.67 -9.94
N ARG A 42 -3.68 -8.54 -10.04
CA ARG A 42 -2.96 -7.93 -8.92
C ARG A 42 -3.91 -7.44 -7.83
N TYR A 43 -4.97 -6.72 -8.20
CA TYR A 43 -5.96 -6.25 -7.22
C TYR A 43 -6.77 -7.39 -6.62
N GLN A 44 -7.08 -8.44 -7.39
CA GLN A 44 -7.72 -9.63 -6.84
C GLN A 44 -6.80 -10.36 -5.84
N ALA A 45 -5.51 -10.49 -6.14
CA ALA A 45 -4.54 -11.06 -5.20
C ALA A 45 -4.40 -10.20 -3.95
N MET A 46 -4.40 -8.86 -4.10
CA MET A 46 -4.40 -7.93 -2.96
C MET A 46 -5.63 -8.15 -2.08
N HIS A 47 -6.82 -8.30 -2.69
CA HIS A 47 -8.05 -8.58 -1.95
C HIS A 47 -7.94 -9.86 -1.12
N HIS A 48 -7.48 -10.96 -1.73
CA HIS A 48 -7.30 -12.24 -1.02
C HIS A 48 -6.30 -12.13 0.15
N GLN A 49 -5.20 -11.37 -0.02
CA GLN A 49 -4.24 -11.16 1.06
C GLN A 49 -4.80 -10.27 2.18
N LEU A 50 -5.62 -9.27 1.85
CA LEU A 50 -6.31 -8.45 2.85
C LEU A 50 -7.31 -9.28 3.67
N VAL A 51 -8.08 -10.16 3.01
CA VAL A 51 -8.99 -11.10 3.69
C VAL A 51 -8.21 -12.06 4.58
N ALA A 52 -7.11 -12.64 4.07
CA ALA A 52 -6.25 -13.53 4.87
C ALA A 52 -5.62 -12.81 6.06
N SER A 53 -5.23 -11.54 5.89
CA SER A 53 -4.73 -10.70 7.00
C SER A 53 -5.79 -10.50 8.08
N ALA A 54 -7.02 -10.16 7.68
CA ALA A 54 -8.14 -9.96 8.60
C ALA A 54 -8.52 -11.24 9.37
N LEU A 55 -8.47 -12.40 8.69
CA LEU A 55 -8.62 -13.70 9.35
C LEU A 55 -7.54 -13.95 10.40
N ALA A 56 -6.26 -13.66 10.03
CA ALA A 56 -5.15 -13.83 10.96
C ALA A 56 -5.28 -12.93 12.20
N VAL A 57 -5.74 -11.69 12.04
CA VAL A 57 -6.03 -10.76 13.15
C VAL A 57 -7.10 -11.36 14.07
N SER A 58 -8.25 -11.75 13.51
CA SER A 58 -9.35 -12.33 14.29
C SER A 58 -8.93 -13.58 15.05
N MET A 59 -8.22 -14.50 14.38
CA MET A 59 -7.72 -15.73 15.01
C MET A 59 -6.69 -15.45 16.11
N ALA A 60 -5.85 -14.45 15.92
CA ALA A 60 -4.85 -14.09 16.92
C ALA A 60 -5.49 -13.56 18.20
N HIS A 61 -6.51 -12.70 18.09
CA HIS A 61 -7.26 -12.22 19.25
C HIS A 61 -8.07 -13.32 19.95
N GLU A 62 -8.54 -14.34 19.22
CA GLU A 62 -9.17 -15.53 19.84
C GLU A 62 -8.15 -16.37 20.64
N ILE A 63 -6.89 -16.42 20.20
CA ILE A 63 -5.81 -17.13 20.92
C ILE A 63 -5.38 -16.34 22.16
N ASP A 64 -5.20 -15.04 22.02
CA ASP A 64 -4.80 -14.15 23.11
C ASP A 64 -5.30 -12.71 22.83
N PRO A 65 -6.28 -12.22 23.60
CA PRO A 65 -6.80 -10.86 23.45
C PRO A 65 -5.77 -9.74 23.69
N GLU A 66 -4.62 -10.05 24.31
CA GLU A 66 -3.54 -9.09 24.54
C GLU A 66 -2.58 -8.96 23.34
N PHE A 67 -2.72 -9.80 22.33
CA PHE A 67 -1.95 -9.64 21.09
C PHE A 67 -2.36 -8.35 20.37
N MET A 68 -1.35 -7.66 19.86
CA MET A 68 -1.51 -6.46 19.04
C MET A 68 -1.11 -6.81 17.62
N LEU A 69 -2.06 -6.76 16.72
CA LEU A 69 -1.88 -7.12 15.30
C LEU A 69 -1.81 -5.85 14.45
N GLY A 70 -0.77 -5.73 13.63
CA GLY A 70 -0.58 -4.60 12.75
C GLY A 70 -0.49 -4.99 11.28
N CYS A 71 -0.62 -4.00 10.42
CA CYS A 71 -0.22 -4.08 9.02
C CYS A 71 1.10 -3.34 8.81
N MET A 72 1.79 -3.68 7.72
CA MET A 72 2.95 -2.94 7.23
C MET A 72 2.78 -2.64 5.75
N LEU A 73 2.80 -1.37 5.38
CA LEU A 73 2.72 -0.92 4.00
C LEU A 73 4.07 -0.34 3.54
N ALA A 74 4.45 -0.60 2.28
CA ALA A 74 5.45 0.21 1.61
C ALA A 74 4.83 1.58 1.32
N TYR A 75 5.30 2.64 1.97
CA TYR A 75 4.69 3.94 1.77
C TYR A 75 5.28 4.66 0.56
N HIS A 76 4.45 4.84 -0.46
CA HIS A 76 4.81 5.54 -1.68
C HIS A 76 4.54 7.04 -1.51
N ASN A 77 5.61 7.82 -1.29
CA ASN A 77 5.52 9.28 -1.20
C ASN A 77 5.86 9.92 -2.54
N GLY A 78 4.82 10.35 -3.29
CA GLY A 78 4.93 11.09 -4.54
C GLY A 78 4.55 12.55 -4.34
N TYR A 79 5.55 13.46 -4.36
CA TYR A 79 5.28 14.89 -4.38
C TYR A 79 4.80 15.34 -5.77
N PRO A 80 3.93 16.37 -5.88
CA PRO A 80 3.68 16.99 -7.16
C PRO A 80 4.98 17.61 -7.71
N TYR A 81 5.34 17.30 -8.96
CA TYR A 81 6.58 17.81 -9.56
C TYR A 81 6.52 19.32 -9.81
N THR A 82 5.32 19.84 -10.06
CA THR A 82 5.05 21.28 -10.19
C THR A 82 3.90 21.71 -9.29
N CYS A 83 3.70 23.01 -9.16
CA CYS A 83 2.51 23.57 -8.52
C CYS A 83 1.28 23.64 -9.46
N HIS A 84 1.33 23.02 -10.63
CA HIS A 84 0.16 22.95 -11.51
C HIS A 84 -0.96 22.16 -10.83
N PRO A 85 -2.22 22.63 -10.87
CA PRO A 85 -3.32 21.94 -10.19
C PRO A 85 -3.48 20.46 -10.54
N ASP A 86 -3.24 20.08 -11.81
CA ASP A 86 -3.32 18.70 -12.25
C ASP A 86 -2.21 17.82 -11.65
N ASP A 87 -1.00 18.35 -11.47
CA ASP A 87 0.08 17.62 -10.79
C ASP A 87 -0.23 17.43 -9.30
N ILE A 88 -0.82 18.45 -8.65
CA ILE A 88 -1.24 18.36 -7.25
C ILE A 88 -2.34 17.31 -7.08
N LEU A 89 -3.35 17.33 -7.95
CA LEU A 89 -4.43 16.33 -7.94
C LEU A 89 -3.89 14.94 -8.21
N TYR A 90 -3.01 14.80 -9.19
CA TYR A 90 -2.38 13.51 -9.51
C TYR A 90 -1.55 12.96 -8.33
N ALA A 91 -0.77 13.80 -7.65
CA ALA A 91 -0.02 13.37 -6.47
C ALA A 91 -0.95 12.88 -5.33
N GLN A 92 -2.09 13.54 -5.14
CA GLN A 92 -3.11 13.08 -4.19
C GLN A 92 -3.68 11.71 -4.59
N GLN A 93 -4.08 11.55 -5.85
CA GLN A 93 -4.61 10.29 -6.37
C GLN A 93 -3.58 9.16 -6.29
N PHE A 94 -2.31 9.45 -6.62
CA PHE A 94 -1.20 8.52 -6.47
C PHE A 94 -1.12 7.97 -5.04
N GLY A 95 -1.15 8.84 -4.03
CA GLY A 95 -1.17 8.42 -2.63
C GLY A 95 -2.41 7.59 -2.26
N GLN A 96 -3.59 7.96 -2.77
CA GLN A 96 -4.83 7.21 -2.56
C GLN A 96 -4.73 5.79 -3.10
N ILE A 97 -4.24 5.63 -4.33
CA ILE A 97 -4.16 4.32 -5.00
C ILE A 97 -3.10 3.44 -4.33
N HIS A 98 -1.88 3.97 -4.15
CA HIS A 98 -0.75 3.16 -3.74
C HIS A 98 -0.64 2.93 -2.22
N ASN A 99 -1.27 3.78 -1.40
CA ASN A 99 -1.21 3.66 0.05
C ASN A 99 -2.59 3.43 0.67
N SER A 100 -3.59 4.28 0.33
CA SER A 100 -4.81 4.34 1.11
C SER A 100 -5.78 3.21 0.79
N ILE A 101 -5.82 2.63 -0.42
CA ILE A 101 -6.70 1.49 -0.71
C ILE A 101 -6.45 0.35 0.28
N ALA A 102 -5.20 -0.13 0.36
CA ALA A 102 -4.85 -1.20 1.28
C ALA A 102 -4.91 -0.74 2.74
N GLY A 103 -4.45 0.49 3.03
CA GLY A 103 -4.46 1.07 4.37
C GLY A 103 -5.87 1.17 4.96
N ASP A 104 -6.82 1.69 4.20
CA ASP A 104 -8.22 1.80 4.66
C ASP A 104 -8.85 0.44 4.90
N VAL A 105 -8.58 -0.55 4.04
CA VAL A 105 -9.10 -1.92 4.28
C VAL A 105 -8.52 -2.51 5.56
N HIS A 106 -7.23 -2.36 5.83
CA HIS A 106 -6.62 -2.83 7.07
C HIS A 106 -7.20 -2.16 8.32
N VAL A 107 -7.42 -0.83 8.26
CA VAL A 107 -7.79 -0.04 9.45
C VAL A 107 -9.29 0.04 9.64
N ARG A 108 -10.06 0.11 8.54
CA ARG A 108 -11.51 0.36 8.57
C ARG A 108 -12.34 -0.86 8.22
N GLY A 109 -11.72 -1.90 7.60
CA GLY A 109 -12.38 -3.14 7.21
C GLY A 109 -13.26 -3.03 5.96
N TYR A 110 -13.07 -2.00 5.13
CA TYR A 110 -13.79 -1.83 3.88
C TYR A 110 -12.99 -0.98 2.87
N TYR A 111 -13.30 -1.14 1.59
CA TYR A 111 -12.71 -0.34 0.53
C TYR A 111 -13.22 1.11 0.57
N PRO A 112 -12.34 2.11 0.48
CA PRO A 112 -12.74 3.52 0.43
C PRO A 112 -13.52 3.84 -0.84
N GLY A 113 -14.39 4.86 -0.78
CA GLY A 113 -15.26 5.22 -1.91
C GLY A 113 -14.54 5.55 -3.21
N PHE A 114 -13.35 6.14 -3.14
CA PHE A 114 -12.53 6.42 -4.33
C PHE A 114 -12.00 5.13 -5.00
N ALA A 115 -11.83 4.03 -4.25
CA ALA A 115 -11.40 2.75 -4.83
C ALA A 115 -12.43 2.18 -5.80
N ALA A 116 -13.73 2.29 -5.48
CA ALA A 116 -14.78 1.82 -6.37
C ALA A 116 -14.74 2.54 -7.72
N ARG A 117 -14.54 3.86 -7.70
CA ARG A 117 -14.40 4.67 -8.91
C ARG A 117 -13.13 4.29 -9.70
N TYR A 118 -12.00 4.13 -9.03
CA TYR A 118 -10.76 3.71 -9.66
C TYR A 118 -10.92 2.35 -10.35
N PHE A 119 -11.54 1.38 -9.68
CA PHE A 119 -11.78 0.05 -10.26
C PHE A 119 -12.70 0.12 -11.49
N GLU A 120 -13.75 0.93 -11.45
CA GLU A 120 -14.64 1.13 -12.60
C GLU A 120 -13.90 1.75 -13.80
N GLU A 121 -13.13 2.83 -13.58
CA GLU A 121 -12.36 3.53 -14.60
C GLU A 121 -11.27 2.63 -15.23
N HIS A 122 -10.72 1.67 -14.48
CA HIS A 122 -9.69 0.72 -14.92
C HIS A 122 -10.26 -0.64 -15.37
N GLY A 123 -11.57 -0.82 -15.34
CA GLY A 123 -12.21 -2.09 -15.70
C GLY A 123 -11.91 -3.26 -14.76
N ILE A 124 -11.51 -2.96 -13.52
CA ILE A 124 -11.20 -3.95 -12.49
C ILE A 124 -12.51 -4.41 -11.82
N GLN A 125 -12.76 -5.70 -11.88
CA GLN A 125 -13.95 -6.33 -11.28
C GLN A 125 -13.50 -7.29 -10.17
N LEU A 126 -13.41 -6.78 -8.94
CA LEU A 126 -13.05 -7.62 -7.80
C LEU A 126 -14.17 -8.60 -7.47
N GLU A 127 -13.83 -9.87 -7.38
CA GLU A 127 -14.69 -10.87 -6.76
C GLU A 127 -14.58 -10.72 -5.24
N VAL A 128 -15.61 -10.10 -4.65
CA VAL A 128 -15.71 -9.85 -3.21
C VAL A 128 -16.95 -10.57 -2.70
N LEU A 129 -16.72 -11.67 -1.97
CA LEU A 129 -17.81 -12.44 -1.39
C LEU A 129 -18.47 -11.69 -0.22
N GLN A 130 -19.71 -12.04 0.11
CA GLN A 130 -20.38 -11.41 1.26
C GLN A 130 -19.63 -11.71 2.57
N GLU A 131 -19.11 -12.93 2.71
CA GLU A 131 -18.30 -13.32 3.86
C GLU A 131 -17.00 -12.53 3.99
N ASP A 132 -16.35 -12.14 2.86
CA ASP A 132 -15.14 -11.34 2.88
C ASP A 132 -15.37 -9.99 3.55
N LYS A 133 -16.52 -9.37 3.29
CA LYS A 133 -16.87 -8.08 3.90
C LYS A 133 -17.00 -8.17 5.42
N GLU A 134 -17.53 -9.27 5.90
CA GLU A 134 -17.68 -9.51 7.34
C GLU A 134 -16.32 -9.83 7.98
N ILE A 135 -15.49 -10.62 7.30
CA ILE A 135 -14.12 -10.93 7.72
C ILE A 135 -13.30 -9.64 7.82
N LEU A 136 -13.28 -8.83 6.77
CA LEU A 136 -12.54 -7.58 6.74
C LEU A 136 -12.97 -6.63 7.86
N LYS A 137 -14.28 -6.49 8.07
CA LYS A 137 -14.84 -5.64 9.13
C LYS A 137 -14.47 -6.11 10.53
N LYS A 138 -14.41 -7.43 10.76
CA LYS A 138 -14.08 -8.02 12.07
C LYS A 138 -12.58 -8.00 12.36
N GLY A 139 -11.76 -8.14 11.31
CA GLY A 139 -10.31 -8.33 11.42
C GLY A 139 -9.50 -7.09 11.12
N THR A 140 -9.94 -5.91 11.57
CA THR A 140 -9.17 -4.67 11.48
C THR A 140 -7.94 -4.71 12.40
N VAL A 141 -6.86 -4.06 11.97
CA VAL A 141 -5.60 -4.05 12.72
C VAL A 141 -5.63 -3.12 13.93
N ASP A 142 -4.83 -3.43 14.96
CA ASP A 142 -4.69 -2.61 16.18
C ASP A 142 -3.71 -1.46 16.01
N PHE A 143 -2.75 -1.59 15.08
CA PHE A 143 -1.77 -0.55 14.78
C PHE A 143 -1.35 -0.56 13.32
N PHE A 144 -0.91 0.59 12.84
CA PHE A 144 -0.49 0.82 11.46
C PHE A 144 1.01 1.08 11.42
N THR A 145 1.73 0.40 10.53
CA THR A 145 3.15 0.65 10.30
C THR A 145 3.47 0.85 8.82
N ILE A 146 4.58 1.50 8.55
CA ILE A 146 5.06 1.75 7.21
C ILE A 146 6.54 1.40 7.06
N SER A 147 6.91 0.96 5.86
CA SER A 147 8.28 1.03 5.36
C SER A 147 8.44 2.35 4.60
N TYR A 148 9.36 3.20 5.03
CA TYR A 148 9.68 4.44 4.34
C TYR A 148 11.17 4.45 3.95
N TYR A 149 11.46 4.44 2.65
CA TYR A 149 12.82 4.39 2.13
C TYR A 149 13.23 5.67 1.42
N SER A 150 12.32 6.22 0.63
CA SER A 150 12.59 7.35 -0.26
C SER A 150 11.28 8.05 -0.61
N SER A 151 11.41 9.21 -1.25
CA SER A 151 10.31 9.90 -1.92
C SER A 151 10.64 10.09 -3.40
N SER A 152 9.64 10.48 -4.15
CA SER A 152 9.75 10.77 -5.58
C SER A 152 8.85 11.96 -5.93
N CYS A 153 8.87 12.37 -7.18
CA CYS A 153 7.86 13.27 -7.72
C CYS A 153 6.98 12.55 -8.76
N VAL A 154 5.76 13.02 -8.88
CA VAL A 154 4.81 12.57 -9.90
C VAL A 154 4.28 13.77 -10.68
N SER A 155 3.98 13.60 -11.98
CA SER A 155 3.45 14.65 -12.83
C SER A 155 2.66 14.07 -14.00
N VAL A 156 1.62 14.80 -14.41
CA VAL A 156 0.91 14.59 -15.67
C VAL A 156 1.20 15.70 -16.67
N THR A 157 1.88 16.76 -16.23
CA THR A 157 2.15 17.94 -17.06
C THR A 157 3.61 18.04 -17.52
N LYS A 158 4.52 17.29 -16.90
CA LYS A 158 5.95 17.34 -17.16
C LYS A 158 6.57 15.95 -17.23
N ASP A 159 7.50 15.81 -18.16
CA ASP A 159 8.50 14.73 -18.17
C ASP A 159 9.76 15.17 -17.47
N GLY A 160 10.54 14.22 -16.99
CA GLY A 160 11.79 14.47 -16.28
C GLY A 160 12.61 13.21 -16.07
N GLU A 161 13.73 13.38 -15.39
CA GLU A 161 14.60 12.26 -15.02
C GLU A 161 13.87 11.33 -14.02
N LYS A 162 13.90 10.01 -14.29
CA LYS A 162 13.29 9.02 -13.43
C LYS A 162 14.15 8.70 -12.22
N THR A 163 13.49 8.39 -11.10
CA THR A 163 14.17 7.88 -9.90
C THR A 163 14.28 6.35 -9.93
N ALA A 164 15.26 5.80 -9.23
CA ALA A 164 15.46 4.36 -9.12
C ALA A 164 14.70 3.71 -7.95
N GLY A 165 13.91 4.48 -7.20
CA GLY A 165 13.26 3.97 -5.98
C GLY A 165 12.13 2.97 -6.23
N ASN A 166 12.18 1.82 -5.60
CA ASN A 166 11.11 0.79 -5.53
C ASN A 166 10.43 0.43 -6.86
N GLY A 167 11.18 0.38 -7.97
CA GLY A 167 10.64 -0.01 -9.27
C GLY A 167 9.61 0.96 -9.86
N SER A 168 9.47 2.14 -9.31
CA SER A 168 8.55 3.15 -9.81
C SER A 168 9.17 3.95 -10.96
N ASP A 169 8.37 4.27 -11.96
CA ASP A 169 8.73 5.19 -13.05
C ASP A 169 8.57 6.68 -12.66
N ASN A 170 8.57 6.96 -11.37
CA ASN A 170 8.38 8.30 -10.85
C ASN A 170 9.56 9.22 -11.15
N LEU A 171 9.31 10.52 -11.13
CA LEU A 171 10.30 11.54 -11.41
C LEU A 171 11.22 11.78 -10.20
N LYS A 172 12.47 12.12 -10.48
CA LYS A 172 13.39 12.65 -9.46
C LYS A 172 12.89 13.98 -8.91
N ASN A 173 12.96 14.11 -7.59
CA ASN A 173 12.82 15.41 -6.96
C ASN A 173 14.14 16.19 -7.14
N PRO A 174 14.12 17.38 -7.79
CA PRO A 174 15.35 18.12 -8.13
C PRO A 174 16.09 18.66 -6.89
N TYR A 175 15.44 18.65 -5.73
CA TYR A 175 16.01 19.18 -4.47
C TYR A 175 16.65 18.11 -3.59
N LEU A 176 16.56 16.82 -3.96
CA LEU A 176 17.05 15.73 -3.15
C LEU A 176 18.28 15.05 -3.77
N LYS A 177 19.20 14.66 -2.89
CA LYS A 177 20.32 13.79 -3.27
C LYS A 177 19.86 12.34 -3.29
N ALA A 178 20.52 11.54 -4.12
CA ALA A 178 20.33 10.10 -4.14
C ALA A 178 21.47 9.37 -3.44
N SER A 179 21.19 8.19 -2.91
CA SER A 179 22.18 7.21 -2.47
C SER A 179 22.88 6.58 -3.69
N ASP A 180 23.90 5.75 -3.45
CA ASP A 180 24.61 4.99 -4.51
C ASP A 180 23.67 4.02 -5.27
N TRP A 181 22.52 3.64 -4.66
CA TRP A 181 21.46 2.86 -5.28
C TRP A 181 20.48 3.70 -6.14
N GLY A 182 20.67 5.03 -6.17
CA GLY A 182 19.78 5.95 -6.88
C GLY A 182 18.49 6.32 -6.11
N TRP A 183 18.35 5.88 -4.87
CA TRP A 183 17.18 6.22 -4.03
C TRP A 183 17.36 7.58 -3.39
N GLN A 184 16.37 8.44 -3.53
CA GLN A 184 16.43 9.79 -3.02
C GLN A 184 16.29 9.84 -1.50
N ILE A 185 17.22 10.54 -0.85
CA ILE A 185 17.31 10.66 0.61
C ILE A 185 16.42 11.83 1.04
N ASP A 186 15.33 11.52 1.76
CA ASP A 186 14.36 12.51 2.20
C ASP A 186 13.91 12.27 3.64
N ALA A 187 14.64 12.83 4.59
CA ALA A 187 14.28 12.76 6.01
C ALA A 187 13.02 13.59 6.34
N THR A 188 12.80 14.70 5.63
CA THR A 188 11.59 15.53 5.82
C THR A 188 10.34 14.81 5.33
N GLY A 189 10.47 13.99 4.29
CA GLY A 189 9.39 13.19 3.74
C GLY A 189 8.79 12.21 4.75
N LEU A 190 9.60 11.64 5.63
CA LEU A 190 9.07 10.79 6.70
C LEU A 190 8.10 11.57 7.61
N ARG A 191 8.47 12.79 8.00
CA ARG A 191 7.59 13.64 8.82
C ARG A 191 6.32 14.02 8.06
N TYR A 192 6.45 14.34 6.76
CA TYR A 192 5.31 14.65 5.90
C TYR A 192 4.34 13.46 5.83
N VAL A 193 4.84 12.27 5.57
CA VAL A 193 4.07 11.03 5.51
C VAL A 193 3.34 10.75 6.82
N LEU A 194 4.04 10.85 7.95
CA LEU A 194 3.41 10.64 9.27
C LEU A 194 2.28 11.62 9.54
N ASN A 195 2.41 12.89 9.10
CA ASN A 195 1.34 13.87 9.20
C ASN A 195 0.16 13.59 8.25
N GLN A 196 0.38 12.87 7.15
CA GLN A 196 -0.72 12.46 6.25
C GLN A 196 -1.48 11.24 6.78
N ILE A 197 -0.80 10.35 7.49
CA ILE A 197 -1.42 9.14 8.04
C ILE A 197 -2.23 9.46 9.29
N TYR A 198 -1.76 10.39 10.13
CA TYR A 198 -2.42 10.81 11.36
C TYR A 198 -3.68 11.63 11.09
#